data_0c0592ef1120d282bbadcc45192253e8
#
_entry.id   0c0592ef1120d282bbadcc45192253e8
#
_cell.length_a   1.000
_cell.length_b   1.000
_cell.length_c   1.000
_cell.angle_alpha   90.00
_cell.angle_beta   90.00
_cell.angle_gamma   90.00
#
_symmetry.space_group_name_H-M   'P 1'
#
loop_
_entity.id
_entity.type
_entity.pdbx_description
1 polymer ?
#
loop_
_entity_poly.entity_id
_entity_poly.type
_entity_poly.pdbx_seq_one_letter_code
_entity_poly.pdbx_strand_id
1 'polypeptide(L)'
;MTVKEIPITNKQDWLENRLLDVTSTEVSCLFNLNPFKSEFQLYNEKKDKLVVHSDSERMKWGRLLEKSIAEGCAEQQGWDIEPFNTYLTNKKTRMGSSFDFKITSGDEVGIMEVKNVDGYIYRTKWEDDGNGNISAPPVYELQLQHQLHVSNINWGCIVALVGGNEMKLIMRSRDKEVGQLLETKVKEFWDRVKSGTPPKINYEVDAEYVMKNFYNTADPSLILNADEDIDNLVDEYHTVSRDYNAAKKLRVSIKAQILEKSGCASKIVSKYGTIHCGMTRPNKGTLITKEMVGTYVNSRNGFRQFKFYQPKGL
;
A
#
# COMPACT_ATOMS: atom_id res chain seq x y z
N MET A 1 6.24 6.97 30.05
CA MET A 1 7.06 6.82 28.81
C MET A 1 7.57 8.20 28.43
N THR A 2 8.85 8.36 28.09
CA THR A 2 9.37 9.67 27.65
C THR A 2 9.21 9.76 26.14
N VAL A 3 8.14 10.38 25.71
CA VAL A 3 7.88 10.72 24.30
C VAL A 3 8.61 12.01 23.99
N LYS A 4 9.31 12.04 22.86
CA LYS A 4 9.94 13.25 22.33
C LYS A 4 9.07 13.81 21.22
N GLU A 5 8.83 15.09 21.27
CA GLU A 5 8.15 15.86 20.24
C GLU A 5 9.17 16.48 19.28
N ILE A 6 8.98 16.28 17.97
CA ILE A 6 9.83 16.82 16.92
C ILE A 6 8.93 17.59 15.97
N PRO A 7 9.03 18.93 15.90
CA PRO A 7 8.28 19.72 14.94
C PRO A 7 8.60 19.29 13.51
N ILE A 8 7.57 19.13 12.68
CA ILE A 8 7.72 18.81 11.26
C ILE A 8 7.91 20.13 10.50
N THR A 9 9.17 20.47 10.19
CA THR A 9 9.52 21.73 9.50
C THR A 9 9.61 21.57 8.00
N ASN A 10 10.00 20.38 7.52
CA ASN A 10 10.09 20.05 6.10
C ASN A 10 9.96 18.54 5.87
N LYS A 11 9.77 18.19 4.61
CA LYS A 11 9.54 16.79 4.19
C LYS A 11 10.78 15.90 4.42
N GLN A 12 11.98 16.42 4.24
CA GLN A 12 13.21 15.63 4.36
C GLN A 12 13.43 15.18 5.80
N ASP A 13 13.37 16.13 6.77
CA ASP A 13 13.51 15.83 8.19
C ASP A 13 12.45 14.84 8.67
N TRP A 14 11.22 14.99 8.16
CA TRP A 14 10.13 14.06 8.46
C TRP A 14 10.43 12.63 7.97
N LEU A 15 10.96 12.47 6.75
CA LEU A 15 11.35 11.17 6.21
C LEU A 15 12.50 10.54 6.99
N GLU A 16 13.51 11.33 7.36
CA GLU A 16 14.66 10.85 8.15
C GLU A 16 14.25 10.36 9.53
N ASN A 17 13.37 11.10 10.24
CA ASN A 17 12.84 10.66 11.53
C ASN A 17 12.06 9.35 11.40
N ARG A 18 11.27 9.18 10.35
CA ARG A 18 10.53 7.94 10.09
C ARG A 18 11.43 6.72 9.88
N LEU A 19 12.65 6.89 9.35
CA LEU A 19 13.60 5.78 9.19
C LEU A 19 14.12 5.22 10.51
N LEU A 20 14.07 6.00 11.58
CA LEU A 20 14.58 5.61 12.90
C LEU A 20 13.58 4.82 13.72
N ASP A 21 12.30 4.88 13.36
CA ASP A 21 11.19 4.26 14.08
C ASP A 21 10.36 3.34 13.17
N VAL A 22 9.60 2.43 13.76
CA VAL A 22 8.43 1.84 13.08
C VAL A 22 7.28 2.82 13.26
N THR A 23 6.71 3.27 12.15
CA THR A 23 5.66 4.27 12.16
C THR A 23 4.27 3.66 12.21
N SER A 24 3.25 4.49 12.53
CA SER A 24 1.85 4.06 12.59
C SER A 24 1.36 3.44 11.26
N THR A 25 1.82 3.95 10.12
CA THR A 25 1.48 3.39 8.79
C THR A 25 2.23 2.12 8.44
N GLU A 26 3.30 1.80 9.16
CA GLU A 26 4.17 0.65 8.91
C GLU A 26 3.93 -0.52 9.87
N VAL A 27 3.36 -0.25 11.06
CA VAL A 27 3.21 -1.27 12.11
C VAL A 27 2.39 -2.48 11.65
N SER A 28 1.43 -2.30 10.76
CA SER A 28 0.64 -3.38 10.17
C SER A 28 1.46 -4.38 9.34
N CYS A 29 2.68 -3.99 8.87
CA CYS A 29 3.61 -4.92 8.21
C CYS A 29 4.04 -6.05 9.16
N LEU A 30 4.21 -5.75 10.45
CA LEU A 30 4.66 -6.71 11.47
C LEU A 30 3.61 -7.79 11.81
N PHE A 31 2.39 -7.61 11.32
CA PHE A 31 1.26 -8.51 11.48
C PHE A 31 0.83 -9.17 10.16
N ASN A 32 1.57 -8.95 9.07
CA ASN A 32 1.18 -9.36 7.71
C ASN A 32 -0.20 -8.83 7.27
N LEU A 33 -0.60 -7.66 7.79
CA LEU A 33 -1.89 -7.02 7.52
C LEU A 33 -1.76 -5.78 6.62
N ASN A 34 -0.54 -5.41 6.23
CA ASN A 34 -0.33 -4.31 5.30
C ASN A 34 -0.43 -4.80 3.85
N PRO A 35 -1.40 -4.30 3.05
CA PRO A 35 -1.56 -4.76 1.68
C PRO A 35 -0.54 -4.16 0.70
N PHE A 36 0.29 -3.21 1.14
CA PHE A 36 1.21 -2.45 0.29
C PHE A 36 2.68 -2.75 0.55
N LYS A 37 3.00 -3.31 1.72
CA LYS A 37 4.38 -3.54 2.16
C LYS A 37 4.44 -4.71 3.13
N SER A 38 5.36 -5.64 2.88
CA SER A 38 5.62 -6.75 3.82
C SER A 38 6.58 -6.37 4.95
N GLU A 39 6.70 -7.23 5.97
CA GLU A 39 7.73 -7.09 7.00
C GLU A 39 9.14 -7.20 6.39
N PHE A 40 9.34 -8.05 5.38
CA PHE A 40 10.62 -8.21 4.69
C PHE A 40 11.04 -6.91 3.97
N GLN A 41 10.12 -6.25 3.27
CA GLN A 41 10.39 -4.97 2.62
C GLN A 41 10.70 -3.88 3.65
N LEU A 42 9.90 -3.80 4.73
CA LEU A 42 10.14 -2.85 5.82
C LEU A 42 11.51 -3.06 6.47
N TYR A 43 11.90 -4.33 6.71
CA TYR A 43 13.20 -4.68 7.26
C TYR A 43 14.35 -4.13 6.41
N ASN A 44 14.32 -4.33 5.10
CA ASN A 44 15.38 -3.85 4.22
C ASN A 44 15.42 -2.32 4.16
N GLU A 45 14.27 -1.65 4.11
CA GLU A 45 14.20 -0.18 4.16
C GLU A 45 14.82 0.39 5.44
N LYS A 46 14.51 -0.20 6.60
CA LYS A 46 15.04 0.27 7.90
C LYS A 46 16.52 -0.07 8.08
N LYS A 47 16.95 -1.27 7.66
CA LYS A 47 18.34 -1.72 7.73
C LYS A 47 19.25 -0.84 6.88
N ASP A 48 18.87 -0.59 5.63
CA ASP A 48 19.70 0.12 4.66
C ASP A 48 19.41 1.63 4.63
N LYS A 49 18.50 2.09 5.51
CA LYS A 49 18.04 3.49 5.60
C LYS A 49 17.57 4.05 4.26
N LEU A 50 16.87 3.22 3.51
CA LEU A 50 16.37 3.59 2.18
C LEU A 50 15.12 4.46 2.32
N VAL A 51 15.20 5.68 1.80
CA VAL A 51 14.03 6.53 1.63
C VAL A 51 13.32 6.11 0.35
N VAL A 52 12.36 5.19 0.46
CA VAL A 52 11.50 4.83 -0.68
C VAL A 52 10.35 5.84 -0.73
N HIS A 53 10.39 6.71 -1.71
CA HIS A 53 9.33 7.68 -1.93
C HIS A 53 8.76 7.52 -3.34
N SER A 54 7.55 6.94 -3.41
CA SER A 54 6.71 7.01 -4.61
C SER A 54 5.49 7.87 -4.26
N ASP A 55 5.25 8.92 -5.02
CA ASP A 55 4.04 9.72 -4.90
C ASP A 55 3.07 9.32 -6.01
N SER A 56 1.88 8.88 -5.64
CA SER A 56 0.82 8.54 -6.58
C SER A 56 -0.24 9.65 -6.60
N GLU A 57 -1.01 9.75 -7.70
CA GLU A 57 -2.16 10.66 -7.77
C GLU A 57 -3.12 10.45 -6.59
N ARG A 58 -3.33 9.19 -6.16
CA ARG A 58 -4.16 8.87 -4.99
C ARG A 58 -3.60 9.47 -3.69
N MET A 59 -2.29 9.37 -3.46
CA MET A 59 -1.65 9.98 -2.28
C MET A 59 -1.70 11.50 -2.33
N LYS A 60 -1.52 12.10 -3.51
CA LYS A 60 -1.64 13.54 -3.71
C LYS A 60 -3.04 14.04 -3.40
N TRP A 61 -4.08 13.39 -3.93
CA TRP A 61 -5.46 13.76 -3.64
C TRP A 61 -5.85 13.50 -2.18
N GLY A 62 -5.31 12.46 -1.53
CA GLY A 62 -5.45 12.24 -0.09
C GLY A 62 -5.02 13.48 0.69
N ARG A 63 -3.80 13.96 0.48
CA ARG A 63 -3.28 15.16 1.15
C ARG A 63 -4.05 16.45 0.83
N LEU A 64 -4.51 16.61 -0.42
CA LEU A 64 -5.27 17.81 -0.81
C LEU A 64 -6.66 17.88 -0.17
N LEU A 65 -7.30 16.73 0.03
CA LEU A 65 -8.64 16.64 0.59
C LEU A 65 -8.67 16.52 2.12
N GLU A 66 -7.54 16.13 2.72
CA GLU A 66 -7.41 15.83 4.15
C GLU A 66 -7.99 16.91 5.04
N LYS A 67 -7.59 18.17 4.82
CA LYS A 67 -8.09 19.31 5.59
C LYS A 67 -9.61 19.49 5.45
N SER A 68 -10.15 19.44 4.23
CA SER A 68 -11.58 19.65 3.98
C SER A 68 -12.43 18.54 4.58
N ILE A 69 -11.92 17.28 4.57
CA ILE A 69 -12.59 16.14 5.20
C ILE A 69 -12.62 16.34 6.73
N ALA A 70 -11.48 16.73 7.30
CA ALA A 70 -11.37 16.97 8.74
C ALA A 70 -12.29 18.10 9.20
N GLU A 71 -12.31 19.24 8.50
CA GLU A 71 -13.14 20.40 8.82
C GLU A 71 -14.63 20.04 8.71
N GLY A 72 -15.03 19.31 7.66
CA GLY A 72 -16.43 18.88 7.51
C GLY A 72 -16.88 17.92 8.62
N CYS A 73 -15.99 17.03 9.10
CA CYS A 73 -16.28 16.19 10.26
C CYS A 73 -16.39 17.02 11.55
N ALA A 74 -15.43 17.92 11.78
CA ALA A 74 -15.40 18.75 12.97
C ALA A 74 -16.66 19.63 13.09
N GLU A 75 -17.11 20.22 11.99
CA GLU A 75 -18.36 20.99 11.94
C GLU A 75 -19.59 20.16 12.35
N GLN A 76 -19.68 18.91 11.83
CA GLN A 76 -20.80 18.03 12.15
C GLN A 76 -20.79 17.55 13.61
N GLN A 77 -19.61 17.42 14.21
CA GLN A 77 -19.45 16.92 15.59
C GLN A 77 -19.37 18.03 16.63
N GLY A 78 -19.24 19.29 16.22
CA GLY A 78 -19.01 20.43 17.12
C GLY A 78 -17.63 20.38 17.79
N TRP A 79 -16.61 19.89 17.07
CA TRP A 79 -15.23 19.80 17.57
C TRP A 79 -14.36 20.94 17.07
N ASP A 80 -13.40 21.34 17.90
CA ASP A 80 -12.29 22.16 17.46
C ASP A 80 -11.15 21.25 16.99
N ILE A 81 -10.55 21.55 15.83
CA ILE A 81 -9.44 20.78 15.28
C ILE A 81 -8.27 21.68 14.92
N GLU A 82 -7.06 21.16 15.10
CA GLU A 82 -5.84 21.79 14.62
C GLU A 82 -4.92 20.76 13.94
N PRO A 83 -4.16 21.14 12.90
CA PRO A 83 -3.16 20.25 12.30
C PRO A 83 -2.14 19.79 13.33
N PHE A 84 -1.86 18.50 13.39
CA PHE A 84 -0.89 17.95 14.35
C PHE A 84 0.52 17.96 13.76
N ASN A 85 1.13 19.14 13.64
CA ASN A 85 2.41 19.38 12.95
C ASN A 85 3.65 18.89 13.75
N THR A 86 3.52 17.78 14.47
CA THR A 86 4.57 17.24 15.32
C THR A 86 4.71 15.74 15.08
N TYR A 87 5.94 15.28 14.89
CA TYR A 87 6.28 13.86 14.92
C TYR A 87 6.57 13.46 16.36
N LEU A 88 5.82 12.49 16.87
CA LEU A 88 6.07 11.94 18.20
C LEU A 88 6.91 10.68 18.08
N THR A 89 7.96 10.56 18.88
CA THR A 89 8.81 9.38 18.92
C THR A 89 9.13 8.95 20.35
N ASN A 90 9.12 7.65 20.58
CA ASN A 90 9.63 7.03 21.79
C ASN A 90 10.94 6.31 21.46
N LYS A 91 12.07 6.93 21.81
CA LYS A 91 13.40 6.39 21.51
C LYS A 91 13.68 5.02 22.12
N LYS A 92 13.03 4.67 23.24
CA LYS A 92 13.23 3.38 23.92
C LYS A 92 12.57 2.24 23.14
N THR A 93 11.35 2.46 22.64
CA THR A 93 10.58 1.46 21.89
C THR A 93 10.83 1.57 20.40
N ARG A 94 11.38 2.69 19.91
CA ARG A 94 11.55 3.02 18.50
C ARG A 94 10.21 2.95 17.74
N MET A 95 9.18 3.46 18.37
CA MET A 95 7.86 3.72 17.81
C MET A 95 7.72 5.21 17.58
N GLY A 96 7.27 5.59 16.40
CA GLY A 96 7.06 6.99 16.05
C GLY A 96 5.80 7.20 15.24
N SER A 97 5.19 8.37 15.31
CA SER A 97 3.97 8.70 14.58
C SER A 97 3.94 10.14 14.12
N SER A 98 3.42 10.30 12.90
CA SER A 98 2.78 11.53 12.45
C SER A 98 1.27 11.38 12.63
N PHE A 99 0.58 12.49 12.66
CA PHE A 99 -0.86 12.58 12.88
C PHE A 99 -1.44 13.59 11.89
N ASP A 100 -2.70 13.44 11.55
CA ASP A 100 -3.35 14.42 10.67
C ASP A 100 -3.85 15.61 11.50
N PHE A 101 -4.78 15.37 12.44
CA PHE A 101 -5.32 16.45 13.27
C PHE A 101 -5.42 16.04 14.74
N LYS A 102 -5.30 17.05 15.60
CA LYS A 102 -5.67 16.99 17.00
C LYS A 102 -7.09 17.53 17.14
N ILE A 103 -7.90 16.86 17.95
CA ILE A 103 -9.28 17.23 18.26
C ILE A 103 -9.32 17.80 19.68
N THR A 104 -10.10 18.88 19.87
CA THR A 104 -10.53 19.35 21.19
C THR A 104 -12.04 19.25 21.26
N SER A 105 -12.57 18.49 22.24
CA SER A 105 -14.01 18.32 22.49
C SER A 105 -14.27 18.55 23.97
N GLY A 106 -14.73 19.74 24.32
CA GLY A 106 -14.76 20.18 25.71
C GLY A 106 -13.35 20.17 26.33
N ASP A 107 -13.18 19.45 27.44
CA ASP A 107 -11.88 19.29 28.12
C ASP A 107 -11.06 18.09 27.61
N GLU A 108 -11.57 17.33 26.64
CA GLU A 108 -10.91 16.13 26.13
C GLU A 108 -10.13 16.40 24.84
N VAL A 109 -8.96 15.76 24.76
CA VAL A 109 -8.11 15.79 23.56
C VAL A 109 -8.15 14.43 22.87
N GLY A 110 -8.39 14.45 21.55
CA GLY A 110 -8.39 13.29 20.69
C GLY A 110 -7.50 13.42 19.47
N ILE A 111 -7.44 12.36 18.67
CA ILE A 111 -6.71 12.30 17.39
C ILE A 111 -7.71 12.00 16.28
N MET A 112 -7.58 12.69 15.14
CA MET A 112 -8.31 12.38 13.91
C MET A 112 -7.33 11.88 12.86
N GLU A 113 -7.60 10.70 12.34
CA GLU A 113 -6.93 10.12 11.16
C GLU A 113 -7.90 10.19 9.98
N VAL A 114 -7.48 10.83 8.89
CA VAL A 114 -8.33 11.10 7.73
C VAL A 114 -8.04 10.13 6.59
N LYS A 115 -9.09 9.60 5.96
CA LYS A 115 -9.01 8.71 4.81
C LYS A 115 -9.91 9.16 3.66
N ASN A 116 -9.36 9.25 2.45
CA ASN A 116 -10.14 9.35 1.22
C ASN A 116 -10.27 7.94 0.61
N VAL A 117 -11.47 7.39 0.60
CA VAL A 117 -11.74 5.99 0.29
C VAL A 117 -12.61 5.86 -0.95
N ASP A 118 -12.16 5.05 -1.91
CA ASP A 118 -12.98 4.68 -3.06
C ASP A 118 -14.20 3.85 -2.63
N GLY A 119 -15.38 4.10 -3.23
CA GLY A 119 -16.62 3.44 -2.84
C GLY A 119 -16.62 1.91 -3.05
N TYR A 120 -15.86 1.39 -4.03
CA TYR A 120 -15.70 -0.05 -4.19
C TYR A 120 -14.83 -0.65 -3.08
N ILE A 121 -13.72 0.02 -2.73
CA ILE A 121 -12.84 -0.39 -1.63
C ILE A 121 -13.60 -0.38 -0.30
N TYR A 122 -14.43 0.64 -0.07
CA TYR A 122 -15.26 0.69 1.13
C TYR A 122 -16.15 -0.56 1.23
N ARG A 123 -16.95 -0.85 0.20
CA ARG A 123 -17.87 -1.99 0.19
C ARG A 123 -17.20 -3.38 0.27
N THR A 124 -15.90 -3.49 -0.08
CA THR A 124 -15.20 -4.78 -0.15
C THR A 124 -14.21 -5.02 0.98
N LYS A 125 -13.80 -3.97 1.69
CA LYS A 125 -12.73 -4.04 2.70
C LYS A 125 -13.12 -3.49 4.07
N TRP A 126 -14.20 -2.71 4.15
CA TRP A 126 -14.73 -2.19 5.41
C TRP A 126 -15.94 -3.03 5.82
N GLU A 127 -16.15 -3.16 7.12
CA GLU A 127 -17.35 -3.79 7.65
C GLU A 127 -18.28 -2.68 8.14
N ASP A 128 -19.48 -2.60 7.55
CA ASP A 128 -20.50 -1.62 7.89
C ASP A 128 -21.84 -2.37 7.93
N ASP A 129 -22.43 -2.51 9.12
CA ASP A 129 -23.71 -3.22 9.32
C ASP A 129 -24.93 -2.35 9.00
N GLY A 130 -24.73 -1.10 8.58
CA GLY A 130 -25.78 -0.13 8.30
C GLY A 130 -26.45 0.47 9.54
N ASN A 131 -26.10 0.02 10.75
CA ASN A 131 -26.64 0.48 12.02
C ASN A 131 -25.66 1.39 12.79
N GLY A 132 -24.57 1.76 12.15
CA GLY A 132 -23.53 2.62 12.73
C GLY A 132 -22.33 1.87 13.31
N ASN A 133 -22.34 0.52 13.30
CA ASN A 133 -21.16 -0.23 13.67
C ASN A 133 -20.25 -0.39 12.45
N ILE A 134 -19.18 0.38 12.43
CA ILE A 134 -18.22 0.39 11.33
C ILE A 134 -16.86 -0.06 11.85
N SER A 135 -16.25 -1.01 11.13
CA SER A 135 -14.86 -1.40 11.34
C SER A 135 -14.03 -1.06 10.10
N ALA A 136 -12.97 -0.31 10.31
CA ALA A 136 -12.00 -0.03 9.26
C ALA A 136 -11.13 -1.26 8.99
N PRO A 137 -10.49 -1.36 7.82
CA PRO A 137 -9.49 -2.39 7.58
C PRO A 137 -8.43 -2.44 8.69
N PRO A 138 -7.93 -3.62 9.08
CA PRO A 138 -6.97 -3.77 10.18
C PRO A 138 -5.75 -2.86 10.08
N VAL A 139 -5.31 -2.53 8.87
CA VAL A 139 -4.19 -1.58 8.64
C VAL A 139 -4.48 -0.18 9.21
N TYR A 140 -5.71 0.29 9.15
CA TYR A 140 -6.10 1.60 9.68
C TYR A 140 -6.43 1.54 11.18
N GLU A 141 -7.02 0.45 11.65
CA GLU A 141 -7.25 0.22 13.08
C GLU A 141 -5.91 0.18 13.85
N LEU A 142 -4.94 -0.59 13.36
CA LEU A 142 -3.60 -0.66 13.95
C LEU A 142 -2.86 0.69 13.84
N GLN A 143 -3.06 1.45 12.76
CA GLN A 143 -2.49 2.77 12.61
C GLN A 143 -2.99 3.70 13.73
N LEU A 144 -4.30 3.76 13.95
CA LEU A 144 -4.88 4.62 14.99
C LEU A 144 -4.45 4.16 16.39
N GLN A 145 -4.48 2.85 16.69
CA GLN A 145 -4.04 2.33 18.00
C GLN A 145 -2.56 2.62 18.27
N HIS A 146 -1.70 2.55 17.25
CA HIS A 146 -0.30 2.93 17.36
C HIS A 146 -0.15 4.44 17.67
N GLN A 147 -0.91 5.30 17.00
CA GLN A 147 -0.93 6.73 17.26
C GLN A 147 -1.37 7.03 18.69
N LEU A 148 -2.45 6.42 19.17
CA LEU A 148 -2.97 6.57 20.53
C LEU A 148 -1.97 6.05 21.57
N HIS A 149 -1.26 4.95 21.26
CA HIS A 149 -0.24 4.40 22.16
C HIS A 149 0.98 5.34 22.29
N VAL A 150 1.51 5.83 21.16
CA VAL A 150 2.69 6.71 21.12
C VAL A 150 2.38 8.07 21.75
N SER A 151 1.23 8.66 21.47
CA SER A 151 0.83 9.98 22.00
C SER A 151 0.34 9.94 23.44
N ASN A 152 -0.04 8.76 23.94
CA ASN A 152 -0.72 8.58 25.22
C ASN A 152 -2.10 9.30 25.30
N ILE A 153 -2.69 9.65 24.17
CA ILE A 153 -4.05 10.19 24.06
C ILE A 153 -5.06 9.04 24.20
N ASN A 154 -6.20 9.29 24.87
CA ASN A 154 -7.09 8.23 25.29
C ASN A 154 -8.11 7.82 24.23
N TRP A 155 -8.36 8.65 23.22
CA TRP A 155 -9.31 8.38 22.17
C TRP A 155 -8.91 9.02 20.84
N GLY A 156 -9.49 8.53 19.78
CA GLY A 156 -9.34 9.09 18.45
C GLY A 156 -10.39 8.56 17.51
N CYS A 157 -10.36 9.03 16.28
CA CYS A 157 -11.28 8.59 15.26
C CYS A 157 -10.58 8.40 13.91
N ILE A 158 -11.20 7.53 13.09
CA ILE A 158 -10.93 7.44 11.66
C ILE A 158 -12.10 8.11 10.95
N VAL A 159 -11.80 9.15 10.15
CA VAL A 159 -12.78 9.83 9.31
C VAL A 159 -12.55 9.45 7.86
N ALA A 160 -13.52 8.82 7.21
CA ALA A 160 -13.41 8.38 5.84
C ALA A 160 -14.42 9.10 4.93
N LEU A 161 -13.91 9.82 3.91
CA LEU A 161 -14.75 10.31 2.81
C LEU A 161 -14.85 9.20 1.75
N VAL A 162 -16.02 8.60 1.63
CA VAL A 162 -16.29 7.46 0.75
C VAL A 162 -16.87 7.94 -0.57
N GLY A 163 -16.22 7.59 -1.67
CA GLY A 163 -16.69 7.94 -3.02
C GLY A 163 -16.76 9.46 -3.29
N GLY A 164 -16.14 10.27 -2.43
CA GLY A 164 -16.11 11.73 -2.54
C GLY A 164 -17.35 12.46 -2.03
N ASN A 165 -18.34 11.77 -1.45
CA ASN A 165 -19.62 12.35 -1.09
C ASN A 165 -20.30 11.78 0.17
N GLU A 166 -19.76 10.78 0.80
CA GLU A 166 -20.30 10.17 2.03
C GLU A 166 -19.23 10.11 3.11
N MET A 167 -19.46 10.73 4.25
CA MET A 167 -18.55 10.68 5.38
C MET A 167 -18.93 9.55 6.33
N LYS A 168 -17.93 8.79 6.75
CA LYS A 168 -18.01 7.76 7.80
C LYS A 168 -17.08 8.13 8.94
N LEU A 169 -17.59 8.05 10.17
CA LEU A 169 -16.85 8.35 11.40
C LEU A 169 -16.78 7.11 12.27
N ILE A 170 -15.57 6.71 12.64
CA ILE A 170 -15.31 5.54 13.47
C ILE A 170 -14.53 5.99 14.72
N MET A 171 -15.20 5.97 15.88
CA MET A 171 -14.60 6.32 17.16
C MET A 171 -13.88 5.13 17.77
N ARG A 172 -12.71 5.36 18.36
CA ARG A 172 -11.94 4.32 19.07
C ARG A 172 -11.33 4.90 20.36
N SER A 173 -11.43 4.13 21.42
CA SER A 173 -10.64 4.35 22.63
C SER A 173 -9.27 3.70 22.48
N ARG A 174 -8.28 4.23 23.19
CA ARG A 174 -6.96 3.61 23.27
C ARG A 174 -7.06 2.26 23.98
N ASP A 175 -6.66 1.23 23.28
CA ASP A 175 -6.53 -0.12 23.83
C ASP A 175 -5.09 -0.33 24.34
N LYS A 176 -4.95 -0.53 25.64
CA LYS A 176 -3.63 -0.71 26.26
C LYS A 176 -3.01 -2.06 25.95
N GLU A 177 -3.81 -3.10 25.77
CA GLU A 177 -3.34 -4.45 25.44
C GLU A 177 -2.83 -4.49 24.00
N VAL A 178 -3.58 -3.90 23.07
CA VAL A 178 -3.13 -3.72 21.70
C VAL A 178 -1.85 -2.88 21.67
N GLY A 179 -1.78 -1.77 22.41
CA GLY A 179 -0.58 -0.94 22.50
C GLY A 179 0.65 -1.70 22.98
N GLN A 180 0.52 -2.57 23.99
CA GLN A 180 1.60 -3.44 24.48
C GLN A 180 2.01 -4.50 23.45
N LEU A 181 1.05 -5.07 22.73
CA LEU A 181 1.32 -6.02 21.64
C LEU A 181 2.10 -5.34 20.51
N LEU A 182 1.70 -4.11 20.12
CA LEU A 182 2.43 -3.31 19.11
C LEU A 182 3.88 -3.05 19.56
N GLU A 183 4.09 -2.64 20.82
CA GLU A 183 5.43 -2.40 21.38
C GLU A 183 6.29 -3.66 21.34
N THR A 184 5.71 -4.82 21.69
CA THR A 184 6.39 -6.13 21.63
C THR A 184 6.83 -6.45 20.20
N LYS A 185 5.94 -6.32 19.23
CA LYS A 185 6.23 -6.59 17.82
C LYS A 185 7.29 -5.64 17.24
N VAL A 186 7.21 -4.37 17.59
CA VAL A 186 8.22 -3.38 17.18
C VAL A 186 9.59 -3.72 17.77
N LYS A 187 9.64 -4.15 19.04
CA LYS A 187 10.89 -4.59 19.67
C LYS A 187 11.47 -5.83 18.95
N GLU A 188 10.66 -6.86 18.70
CA GLU A 188 11.08 -8.06 17.95
C GLU A 188 11.65 -7.69 16.56
N PHE A 189 11.00 -6.78 15.88
CA PHE A 189 11.44 -6.27 14.57
C PHE A 189 12.82 -5.60 14.66
N TRP A 190 13.02 -4.69 15.62
CA TRP A 190 14.31 -4.01 15.78
C TRP A 190 15.43 -4.94 16.26
N ASP A 191 15.10 -5.96 17.04
CA ASP A 191 16.07 -7.00 17.43
C ASP A 191 16.54 -7.78 16.17
N ARG A 192 15.64 -8.07 15.21
CA ARG A 192 16.00 -8.64 13.89
C ARG A 192 16.87 -7.71 13.06
N VAL A 193 16.52 -6.42 12.98
CA VAL A 193 17.34 -5.44 12.24
C VAL A 193 18.75 -5.34 12.85
N LYS A 194 18.87 -5.33 14.17
CA LYS A 194 20.14 -5.27 14.89
C LYS A 194 20.98 -6.54 14.70
N SER A 195 20.38 -7.72 14.74
CA SER A 195 21.06 -8.99 14.56
C SER A 195 21.42 -9.29 13.10
N GLY A 196 20.87 -8.53 12.15
CA GLY A 196 21.05 -8.78 10.72
C GLY A 196 20.28 -10.00 10.20
N THR A 197 19.26 -10.47 10.95
CA THR A 197 18.45 -11.64 10.61
C THR A 197 17.14 -11.20 9.92
N PRO A 198 17.03 -11.27 8.57
CA PRO A 198 15.85 -10.82 7.87
C PRO A 198 14.63 -11.71 8.19
N PRO A 199 13.41 -11.16 8.12
CA PRO A 199 12.19 -11.96 8.07
C PRO A 199 12.19 -12.92 6.88
N LYS A 200 11.42 -14.00 6.96
CA LYS A 200 11.24 -14.93 5.83
C LYS A 200 10.54 -14.19 4.68
N ILE A 201 11.06 -14.37 3.46
CA ILE A 201 10.43 -13.82 2.25
C ILE A 201 9.06 -14.50 2.04
N ASN A 202 8.03 -13.69 1.83
CA ASN A 202 6.75 -14.16 1.34
C ASN A 202 6.65 -13.88 -0.16
N TYR A 203 6.96 -14.88 -1.00
CA TYR A 203 6.98 -14.72 -2.45
C TYR A 203 5.63 -14.36 -3.08
N GLU A 204 4.50 -14.56 -2.39
CA GLU A 204 3.20 -14.09 -2.88
C GLU A 204 3.10 -12.55 -2.87
N VAL A 205 3.82 -11.89 -1.95
CA VAL A 205 3.80 -10.43 -1.77
C VAL A 205 5.12 -9.79 -2.21
N ASP A 206 6.25 -10.47 -1.98
CA ASP A 206 7.59 -9.91 -2.12
C ASP A 206 8.24 -10.17 -3.48
N ALA A 207 7.67 -11.02 -4.34
CA ALA A 207 8.33 -11.48 -5.55
C ALA A 207 8.85 -10.32 -6.43
N GLU A 208 8.01 -9.32 -6.71
CA GLU A 208 8.41 -8.17 -7.54
C GLU A 208 9.49 -7.31 -6.85
N TYR A 209 9.36 -7.11 -5.53
CA TYR A 209 10.33 -6.37 -4.74
C TYR A 209 11.70 -7.06 -4.75
N VAL A 210 11.73 -8.38 -4.54
CA VAL A 210 12.93 -9.21 -4.53
C VAL A 210 13.61 -9.18 -5.90
N MET A 211 12.87 -9.40 -6.97
CA MET A 211 13.41 -9.35 -8.33
C MET A 211 14.00 -7.99 -8.68
N LYS A 212 13.30 -6.91 -8.30
CA LYS A 212 13.71 -5.54 -8.63
C LYS A 212 14.92 -5.06 -7.83
N ASN A 213 15.05 -5.45 -6.56
CA ASN A 213 16.03 -4.85 -5.66
C ASN A 213 17.24 -5.76 -5.39
N PHE A 214 17.09 -7.08 -5.48
CA PHE A 214 18.15 -8.02 -5.15
C PHE A 214 18.69 -8.77 -6.37
N TYR A 215 17.85 -9.06 -7.36
CA TYR A 215 18.20 -9.88 -8.52
C TYR A 215 18.00 -9.16 -9.85
N ASN A 216 18.27 -7.86 -9.87
CA ASN A 216 18.14 -7.01 -11.05
C ASN A 216 19.38 -6.94 -11.94
N THR A 217 20.48 -7.58 -11.54
CA THR A 217 21.73 -7.67 -12.30
C THR A 217 22.06 -9.13 -12.63
N ALA A 218 22.87 -9.33 -13.68
CA ALA A 218 23.39 -10.64 -14.05
C ALA A 218 24.81 -10.49 -14.60
N ASP A 219 25.70 -11.41 -14.24
CA ASP A 219 27.01 -11.55 -14.85
C ASP A 219 26.92 -12.52 -16.03
N PRO A 220 27.20 -12.08 -17.28
CA PRO A 220 27.10 -12.93 -18.46
C PRO A 220 28.10 -14.10 -18.47
N SER A 221 29.15 -14.04 -17.67
CA SER A 221 30.18 -15.07 -17.59
C SER A 221 29.82 -16.21 -16.63
N LEU A 222 28.84 -15.99 -15.75
CA LEU A 222 28.41 -17.00 -14.78
C LEU A 222 27.35 -17.91 -15.36
N ILE A 223 27.64 -19.21 -15.37
CA ILE A 223 26.69 -20.28 -15.73
C ILE A 223 26.53 -21.13 -14.48
N LEU A 224 25.29 -21.24 -13.99
CA LEU A 224 24.93 -22.11 -12.89
C LEU A 224 24.31 -23.40 -13.42
N ASN A 225 24.84 -24.55 -13.03
CA ASN A 225 24.15 -25.82 -13.19
C ASN A 225 23.10 -25.95 -12.09
N ALA A 226 21.87 -26.23 -12.48
CA ALA A 226 20.77 -26.37 -11.53
C ALA A 226 21.01 -27.54 -10.58
N ASP A 227 20.61 -27.37 -9.35
CA ASP A 227 20.38 -28.46 -8.39
C ASP A 227 18.93 -28.93 -8.46
N GLU A 228 18.59 -29.93 -7.66
CA GLU A 228 17.23 -30.52 -7.65
C GLU A 228 16.15 -29.49 -7.28
N ASP A 229 16.45 -28.56 -6.38
CA ASP A 229 15.48 -27.51 -5.98
C ASP A 229 15.20 -26.55 -7.13
N ILE A 230 16.24 -26.15 -7.87
CA ILE A 230 16.09 -25.29 -9.05
C ILE A 230 15.38 -26.03 -10.17
N ASP A 231 15.70 -27.31 -10.39
CA ASP A 231 15.03 -28.13 -11.40
C ASP A 231 13.52 -28.24 -11.13
N ASN A 232 13.12 -28.48 -9.88
CA ASN A 232 11.71 -28.52 -9.47
C ASN A 232 11.00 -27.18 -9.69
N LEU A 233 11.63 -26.06 -9.34
CA LEU A 233 11.08 -24.73 -9.59
C LEU A 233 10.94 -24.41 -11.09
N VAL A 234 11.88 -24.86 -11.92
CA VAL A 234 11.82 -24.70 -13.39
C VAL A 234 10.68 -25.50 -13.97
N ASP A 235 10.45 -26.74 -13.52
CA ASP A 235 9.33 -27.58 -13.98
C ASP A 235 7.98 -26.95 -13.56
N GLU A 236 7.85 -26.49 -12.32
CA GLU A 236 6.66 -25.77 -11.86
C GLU A 236 6.41 -24.50 -12.68
N TYR A 237 7.43 -23.68 -12.90
CA TYR A 237 7.34 -22.47 -13.73
C TYR A 237 6.88 -22.80 -15.16
N HIS A 238 7.42 -23.87 -15.76
CA HIS A 238 7.03 -24.33 -17.09
C HIS A 238 5.55 -24.73 -17.13
N THR A 239 5.11 -25.50 -16.14
CA THR A 239 3.72 -25.97 -16.03
C THR A 239 2.75 -24.79 -15.91
N VAL A 240 3.00 -23.86 -14.97
CA VAL A 240 2.18 -22.67 -14.78
C VAL A 240 2.18 -21.77 -16.03
N SER A 241 3.32 -21.64 -16.72
CA SER A 241 3.43 -20.85 -17.95
C SER A 241 2.61 -21.45 -19.10
N ARG A 242 2.61 -22.79 -19.24
CA ARG A 242 1.79 -23.51 -20.22
C ARG A 242 0.29 -23.30 -19.96
N ASP A 243 -0.11 -23.47 -18.70
CA ASP A 243 -1.52 -23.34 -18.30
C ASP A 243 -2.02 -21.90 -18.46
N TYR A 244 -1.20 -20.90 -18.10
CA TYR A 244 -1.49 -19.49 -18.35
C TYR A 244 -1.69 -19.20 -19.86
N ASN A 245 -0.82 -19.73 -20.72
CA ASN A 245 -0.92 -19.54 -22.16
C ASN A 245 -2.17 -20.23 -22.74
N ALA A 246 -2.52 -21.43 -22.25
CA ALA A 246 -3.74 -22.13 -22.63
C ALA A 246 -5.00 -21.36 -22.21
N ALA A 247 -5.05 -20.88 -20.96
CA ALA A 247 -6.13 -20.05 -20.43
C ALA A 247 -6.27 -18.73 -21.21
N LYS A 248 -5.15 -18.09 -21.58
CA LYS A 248 -5.13 -16.87 -22.39
C LYS A 248 -5.75 -17.10 -23.77
N LYS A 249 -5.39 -18.19 -24.44
CA LYS A 249 -5.98 -18.59 -25.76
C LYS A 249 -7.48 -18.86 -25.65
N LEU A 250 -7.89 -19.63 -24.62
CA LEU A 250 -9.29 -19.94 -24.37
C LEU A 250 -10.11 -18.66 -24.12
N ARG A 251 -9.59 -17.72 -23.31
CA ARG A 251 -10.26 -16.43 -23.06
C ARG A 251 -10.47 -15.62 -24.34
N VAL A 252 -9.49 -15.62 -25.27
CA VAL A 252 -9.62 -14.94 -26.56
C VAL A 252 -10.68 -15.62 -27.42
N SER A 253 -10.71 -16.95 -27.47
CA SER A 253 -11.72 -17.72 -28.18
C SER A 253 -13.13 -17.45 -27.66
N ILE A 254 -13.33 -17.49 -26.33
CA ILE A 254 -14.64 -17.19 -25.72
C ILE A 254 -15.06 -15.74 -26.02
N LYS A 255 -14.13 -14.78 -25.95
CA LYS A 255 -14.41 -13.38 -26.32
C LYS A 255 -14.90 -13.28 -27.77
N ALA A 256 -14.25 -13.98 -28.73
CA ALA A 256 -14.65 -13.97 -30.13
C ALA A 256 -16.07 -14.54 -30.30
N GLN A 257 -16.40 -15.65 -29.64
CA GLN A 257 -17.73 -16.25 -29.67
C GLN A 257 -18.83 -15.34 -29.12
N ILE A 258 -18.51 -14.61 -28.03
CA ILE A 258 -19.45 -13.62 -27.47
C ILE A 258 -19.68 -12.47 -28.45
N LEU A 259 -18.62 -11.94 -29.07
CA LEU A 259 -18.72 -10.84 -30.04
C LEU A 259 -19.47 -11.30 -31.33
N GLU A 260 -19.21 -12.50 -31.80
CA GLU A 260 -19.95 -13.10 -32.94
C GLU A 260 -21.46 -13.16 -32.66
N LYS A 261 -21.84 -13.66 -31.48
CA LYS A 261 -23.25 -13.73 -31.07
C LYS A 261 -23.90 -12.37 -30.80
N SER A 262 -23.13 -11.38 -30.39
CA SER A 262 -23.63 -10.02 -30.09
C SER A 262 -23.68 -9.10 -31.31
N GLY A 263 -23.04 -9.46 -32.40
CA GLY A 263 -22.98 -8.65 -33.63
C GLY A 263 -22.39 -7.26 -33.34
N CYS A 264 -23.11 -6.20 -33.76
CA CYS A 264 -22.69 -4.80 -33.60
C CYS A 264 -23.10 -4.19 -32.26
N ALA A 265 -23.55 -4.96 -31.27
CA ALA A 265 -23.96 -4.42 -30.00
C ALA A 265 -22.76 -3.82 -29.24
N SER A 266 -22.92 -2.61 -28.73
CA SER A 266 -21.89 -1.93 -27.89
C SER A 266 -21.96 -2.31 -26.43
N LYS A 267 -23.06 -2.97 -26.00
CA LYS A 267 -23.29 -3.41 -24.63
C LYS A 267 -24.08 -4.72 -24.61
N ILE A 268 -23.66 -5.64 -23.78
CA ILE A 268 -24.30 -6.94 -23.56
C ILE A 268 -24.67 -7.03 -22.09
N VAL A 269 -25.94 -7.29 -21.77
CA VAL A 269 -26.42 -7.52 -20.40
C VAL A 269 -26.68 -9.02 -20.24
N SER A 270 -26.03 -9.64 -19.27
CA SER A 270 -26.22 -11.04 -18.93
C SER A 270 -26.54 -11.21 -17.44
N LYS A 271 -27.00 -12.37 -17.03
CA LYS A 271 -27.22 -12.70 -15.62
C LYS A 271 -25.95 -12.64 -14.75
N TYR A 272 -24.76 -12.69 -15.37
CA TYR A 272 -23.46 -12.62 -14.69
C TYR A 272 -22.85 -11.22 -14.69
N GLY A 273 -23.50 -10.24 -15.32
CA GLY A 273 -23.02 -8.87 -15.38
C GLY A 273 -23.12 -8.26 -16.78
N THR A 274 -22.55 -7.08 -16.94
CA THR A 274 -22.59 -6.30 -18.17
C THR A 274 -21.22 -6.23 -18.83
N ILE A 275 -21.17 -6.49 -20.16
CA ILE A 275 -19.98 -6.35 -20.99
C ILE A 275 -20.15 -5.09 -21.84
N HIS A 276 -19.19 -4.17 -21.78
CA HIS A 276 -19.07 -3.03 -22.69
C HIS A 276 -18.09 -3.40 -23.81
N CYS A 277 -18.55 -3.41 -25.04
CA CYS A 277 -17.78 -3.81 -26.23
C CYS A 277 -17.87 -2.78 -27.38
N GLY A 278 -18.15 -1.52 -27.05
CA GLY A 278 -18.14 -0.43 -28.01
C GLY A 278 -16.73 -0.07 -28.51
N MET A 279 -16.69 0.68 -29.62
CA MET A 279 -15.43 1.16 -30.20
C MET A 279 -14.79 2.23 -29.30
N THR A 280 -13.49 2.13 -29.08
CA THR A 280 -12.70 3.19 -28.43
C THR A 280 -12.40 4.32 -29.43
N ARG A 281 -12.17 5.53 -28.92
CA ARG A 281 -11.73 6.64 -29.77
C ARG A 281 -10.32 6.35 -30.29
N PRO A 282 -10.01 6.71 -31.57
CA PRO A 282 -8.67 6.58 -32.11
C PRO A 282 -7.67 7.39 -31.25
N ASN A 283 -6.53 6.80 -30.95
CA ASN A 283 -5.39 7.54 -30.38
C ASN A 283 -4.56 8.10 -31.55
N LYS A 284 -4.41 9.42 -31.59
CA LYS A 284 -3.62 10.10 -32.64
C LYS A 284 -2.10 9.98 -32.45
N GLY A 285 -1.66 9.34 -31.34
CA GLY A 285 -0.25 9.28 -30.97
C GLY A 285 0.26 10.62 -30.38
N THR A 286 1.57 10.72 -30.17
CA THR A 286 2.23 11.94 -29.70
C THR A 286 2.72 12.74 -30.91
N LEU A 287 2.29 14.02 -31.03
CA LEU A 287 2.83 14.93 -32.03
C LEU A 287 4.28 15.25 -31.64
N ILE A 288 5.23 14.95 -32.54
CA ILE A 288 6.63 15.32 -32.35
C ILE A 288 6.80 16.80 -32.71
N THR A 289 7.17 17.61 -31.71
CA THR A 289 7.44 19.04 -31.90
C THR A 289 8.94 19.30 -32.15
N LYS A 290 9.29 20.52 -32.60
CA LYS A 290 10.69 20.89 -32.84
C LYS A 290 11.55 20.79 -31.58
N GLU A 291 10.97 21.05 -30.39
CA GLU A 291 11.63 20.98 -29.08
C GLU A 291 11.98 19.55 -28.67
N MET A 292 11.30 18.56 -29.26
CA MET A 292 11.56 17.16 -29.01
C MET A 292 12.65 16.55 -29.91
N VAL A 293 13.12 17.32 -30.92
CA VAL A 293 14.20 16.85 -31.79
C VAL A 293 15.50 16.72 -31.01
N GLY A 294 16.11 15.55 -31.03
CA GLY A 294 17.31 15.23 -30.26
C GLY A 294 17.04 14.66 -28.86
N THR A 295 15.77 14.46 -28.46
CA THR A 295 15.40 13.79 -27.21
C THR A 295 14.97 12.34 -27.46
N TYR A 296 15.14 11.47 -26.44
CA TYR A 296 14.64 10.10 -26.50
C TYR A 296 13.19 10.05 -26.04
N VAL A 297 12.27 9.67 -26.92
CA VAL A 297 10.84 9.47 -26.60
C VAL A 297 10.62 7.98 -26.31
N ASN A 298 9.94 7.67 -25.22
CA ASN A 298 9.68 6.28 -24.79
C ASN A 298 10.95 5.45 -24.49
N SER A 299 12.02 6.08 -24.01
CA SER A 299 13.19 5.36 -23.52
C SER A 299 12.82 4.49 -22.30
N ARG A 300 13.45 3.32 -22.20
CA ARG A 300 13.33 2.45 -21.01
C ARG A 300 14.72 2.04 -20.55
N ASN A 301 14.88 1.86 -19.26
CA ASN A 301 16.08 1.25 -18.69
C ASN A 301 16.19 -0.22 -19.08
N GLY A 302 17.43 -0.72 -19.15
CA GLY A 302 17.66 -2.17 -19.23
C GLY A 302 17.07 -2.87 -18.03
N PHE A 303 16.63 -4.11 -18.19
CA PHE A 303 16.15 -4.97 -17.12
C PHE A 303 16.66 -6.40 -17.31
N ARG A 304 16.78 -7.13 -16.20
CA ARG A 304 17.16 -8.55 -16.22
C ARG A 304 16.05 -9.35 -16.89
N GLN A 305 16.40 -10.11 -17.94
CA GLN A 305 15.46 -10.99 -18.63
C GLN A 305 15.35 -12.32 -17.88
N PHE A 306 14.13 -12.86 -17.86
CA PHE A 306 13.84 -14.23 -17.44
C PHE A 306 13.08 -14.91 -18.59
N LYS A 307 13.74 -15.85 -19.29
CA LYS A 307 13.17 -16.58 -20.43
C LYS A 307 13.50 -18.05 -20.27
N PHE A 308 12.49 -18.89 -20.33
CA PHE A 308 12.64 -20.34 -20.37
C PHE A 308 12.63 -20.83 -21.83
N TYR A 309 13.58 -21.65 -22.16
CA TYR A 309 13.66 -22.33 -23.47
C TYR A 309 13.61 -23.84 -23.24
N GLN A 310 12.54 -24.46 -23.70
CA GLN A 310 12.40 -25.91 -23.65
C GLN A 310 13.39 -26.57 -24.60
N PRO A 311 14.09 -27.64 -24.19
CA PRO A 311 14.90 -28.44 -25.10
C PRO A 311 14.08 -28.96 -26.28
N LYS A 312 14.67 -28.97 -27.49
CA LYS A 312 14.02 -29.56 -28.67
C LYS A 312 13.94 -31.07 -28.48
N GLY A 313 12.77 -31.63 -28.33
CA GLY A 313 12.54 -33.07 -28.29
C GLY A 313 12.02 -33.65 -26.96
N LEU A 314 11.53 -32.82 -26.05
CA LEU A 314 10.73 -33.22 -24.89
C LEU A 314 9.25 -32.90 -25.13
#